data_7436c19d7220b5423e6c7cbdfdc39bd3
#
_entry.id   7436c19d7220b5423e6c7cbdfdc39bd3
#
_cell.length_a   1.000
_cell.length_b   1.000
_cell.length_c   1.000
_cell.angle_alpha   90.00
_cell.angle_beta   90.00
_cell.angle_gamma   90.00
#
_symmetry.space_group_name_H-M   'P 1'
#
loop_
_entity.id
_entity.type
_entity.pdbx_description
1 polymer ?
#
loop_
_entity_poly.entity_id
_entity_poly.type
_entity_poly.pdbx_seq_one_letter_code
_entity_poly.pdbx_strand_id
1 'polypeptide(L)'
;MVLLVCAVTGIALAANIWKAHAPIRGVRVEGNHIVSGAEIRSLARVDSTQDLYAIDLFAVEQRVRQNPFVRSASVRRDVTDGIVIGVVERVPIAGLIADRLYFLDADGVVLPASRSDRMYDLPVITGADATGLTPGKILTTPLVREALAIITTARRVGDDLFRRIAEVHVDGAHDIILTTSEFGVPVVFGHGNVASKLVRLDGFWNDVVLRTGAHALQYVDLRYDDQVVVRWKYDVAAEQDAPHAPAS
;
A
#
# COMPACT_ATOMS: atom_id res chain seq x y z
N MET A 1 8.73 56.90 33.17
CA MET A 1 9.42 55.59 33.03
C MET A 1 8.79 54.47 33.85
N VAL A 2 8.48 54.70 35.16
CA VAL A 2 7.84 53.67 36.01
C VAL A 2 6.47 53.22 35.53
N LEU A 3 5.59 54.16 35.10
CA LEU A 3 4.25 53.83 34.57
C LEU A 3 4.29 52.96 33.30
N LEU A 4 5.28 53.17 32.42
CA LEU A 4 5.44 52.40 31.20
C LEU A 4 5.90 50.95 31.50
N VAL A 5 6.79 50.76 32.47
CA VAL A 5 7.22 49.45 32.93
C VAL A 5 6.05 48.69 33.59
N CYS A 6 5.26 49.35 34.41
CA CYS A 6 4.07 48.73 35.02
C CYS A 6 3.01 48.34 33.97
N ALA A 7 2.81 49.12 32.90
CA ALA A 7 1.89 48.78 31.82
C ALA A 7 2.39 47.57 31.01
N VAL A 8 3.68 47.52 30.66
CA VAL A 8 4.28 46.41 29.93
C VAL A 8 4.26 45.13 30.76
N THR A 9 4.60 45.18 32.05
CA THR A 9 4.52 44.02 32.95
C THR A 9 3.08 43.57 33.15
N GLY A 10 2.12 44.49 33.27
CA GLY A 10 0.69 44.16 33.36
C GLY A 10 0.14 43.48 32.14
N ILE A 11 0.50 43.95 30.93
CA ILE A 11 0.14 43.33 29.65
C ILE A 11 0.77 41.95 29.50
N ALA A 12 2.06 41.82 29.86
CA ALA A 12 2.74 40.54 29.83
C ALA A 12 2.15 39.50 30.77
N LEU A 13 1.76 39.95 32.00
CA LEU A 13 1.10 39.08 32.95
C LEU A 13 -0.31 38.67 32.48
N ALA A 14 -1.10 39.61 31.98
CA ALA A 14 -2.43 39.36 31.44
C ALA A 14 -2.35 38.42 30.21
N ALA A 15 -1.40 38.62 29.32
CA ALA A 15 -1.17 37.72 28.19
C ALA A 15 -0.74 36.31 28.62
N ASN A 16 0.05 36.20 29.68
CA ASN A 16 0.48 34.91 30.22
C ASN A 16 -0.69 34.19 30.96
N ILE A 17 -1.53 34.90 31.69
CA ILE A 17 -2.73 34.36 32.33
C ILE A 17 -3.77 33.97 31.27
N TRP A 18 -3.92 34.74 30.21
CA TRP A 18 -4.85 34.43 29.09
C TRP A 18 -4.39 33.19 28.31
N LYS A 19 -3.11 33.03 28.07
CA LYS A 19 -2.54 31.82 27.46
C LYS A 19 -2.68 30.58 28.34
N ALA A 20 -2.61 30.73 29.67
CA ALA A 20 -2.68 29.63 30.62
C ALA A 20 -4.07 28.99 30.76
N HIS A 21 -5.11 29.50 30.10
CA HIS A 21 -6.50 29.02 30.24
C HIS A 21 -7.23 28.98 28.89
N ALA A 22 -6.54 28.57 27.82
CA ALA A 22 -7.17 28.36 26.53
C ALA A 22 -7.69 26.90 26.42
N PRO A 23 -8.97 26.63 26.70
CA PRO A 23 -9.52 25.28 26.58
C PRO A 23 -9.54 24.87 25.10
N ILE A 24 -9.33 23.58 24.83
CA ILE A 24 -9.37 23.05 23.48
C ILE A 24 -10.82 22.99 23.01
N ARG A 25 -11.17 23.75 21.98
CA ARG A 25 -12.53 23.79 21.42
C ARG A 25 -12.85 22.60 20.52
N GLY A 26 -11.84 21.95 19.97
CA GLY A 26 -12.04 20.78 19.13
C GLY A 26 -10.78 20.19 18.54
N VAL A 27 -10.92 18.96 18.03
CA VAL A 27 -9.86 18.25 17.29
C VAL A 27 -10.38 17.95 15.91
N ARG A 28 -9.76 18.55 14.89
CA ARG A 28 -10.05 18.31 13.47
C ARG A 28 -9.03 17.33 12.92
N VAL A 29 -9.51 16.39 12.11
CA VAL A 29 -8.67 15.40 11.43
C VAL A 29 -8.76 15.66 9.93
N GLU A 30 -7.61 15.66 9.26
CA GLU A 30 -7.46 15.92 7.82
C GLU A 30 -6.64 14.79 7.17
N GLY A 31 -6.95 14.43 5.90
CA GLY A 31 -6.20 13.46 5.12
C GLY A 31 -6.52 11.99 5.42
N ASN A 32 -7.52 11.71 6.24
CA ASN A 32 -7.95 10.36 6.53
C ASN A 32 -8.98 9.85 5.50
N HIS A 33 -8.80 8.63 5.02
CA HIS A 33 -9.66 7.95 4.05
C HIS A 33 -9.99 6.51 4.46
N ILE A 34 -9.05 5.80 5.08
CA ILE A 34 -9.15 4.41 5.53
C ILE A 34 -9.49 4.38 7.03
N VAL A 35 -8.77 5.16 7.83
CA VAL A 35 -8.99 5.26 9.28
C VAL A 35 -10.03 6.32 9.57
N SER A 36 -11.04 6.00 10.37
CA SER A 36 -12.07 6.98 10.70
C SER A 36 -11.49 8.14 11.53
N GLY A 37 -12.01 9.36 11.31
CA GLY A 37 -11.62 10.52 12.10
C GLY A 37 -11.93 10.34 13.61
N ALA A 38 -12.95 9.55 13.96
CA ALA A 38 -13.26 9.22 15.35
C ALA A 38 -12.16 8.37 15.99
N GLU A 39 -11.63 7.39 15.25
CA GLU A 39 -10.53 6.55 15.71
C GLU A 39 -9.24 7.34 15.89
N ILE A 40 -8.91 8.23 14.95
CA ILE A 40 -7.72 9.09 15.05
C ILE A 40 -7.84 10.01 16.28
N ARG A 41 -9.02 10.61 16.54
CA ARG A 41 -9.26 11.40 17.75
C ARG A 41 -9.10 10.57 19.03
N SER A 42 -9.60 9.34 19.03
CA SER A 42 -9.44 8.42 20.16
C SER A 42 -7.96 8.10 20.44
N LEU A 43 -7.17 7.84 19.39
CA LEU A 43 -5.73 7.61 19.51
C LEU A 43 -4.98 8.85 20.00
N ALA A 44 -5.39 10.02 19.56
CA ALA A 44 -4.78 11.30 19.95
C ALA A 44 -4.88 11.54 21.46
N ARG A 45 -5.94 11.05 22.12
CA ARG A 45 -6.18 11.22 23.56
C ARG A 45 -6.07 12.67 23.99
N VAL A 46 -6.67 13.57 23.22
CA VAL A 46 -6.75 15.00 23.54
C VAL A 46 -8.02 15.25 24.32
N ASP A 47 -7.88 15.73 25.53
CA ASP A 47 -9.02 16.09 26.39
C ASP A 47 -9.33 17.59 26.22
N SER A 48 -10.60 17.93 26.04
CA SER A 48 -11.07 19.31 25.92
C SER A 48 -10.87 20.15 27.20
N THR A 49 -10.62 19.50 28.33
CA THR A 49 -10.32 20.18 29.60
C THR A 49 -8.85 20.60 29.72
N GLN A 50 -7.98 20.08 28.85
CA GLN A 50 -6.57 20.43 28.85
C GLN A 50 -6.34 21.82 28.26
N ASP A 51 -5.28 22.46 28.74
CA ASP A 51 -4.80 23.70 28.15
C ASP A 51 -4.16 23.44 26.79
N LEU A 52 -4.62 24.15 25.76
CA LEU A 52 -4.12 24.07 24.39
C LEU A 52 -2.59 24.22 24.30
N TYR A 53 -2.01 25.09 25.14
CA TYR A 53 -0.58 25.38 25.11
C TYR A 53 0.25 24.39 25.93
N ALA A 54 -0.36 23.69 26.88
CA ALA A 54 0.28 22.65 27.69
C ALA A 54 0.37 21.28 26.99
N ILE A 55 -0.42 21.08 25.90
CA ILE A 55 -0.38 19.81 25.17
C ILE A 55 0.95 19.60 24.47
N ASP A 56 1.53 18.43 24.69
CA ASP A 56 2.65 17.91 23.93
C ASP A 56 2.18 17.36 22.57
N LEU A 57 2.32 18.21 21.54
CA LEU A 57 1.89 17.86 20.17
C LEU A 57 2.69 16.67 19.60
N PHE A 58 3.96 16.53 19.98
CA PHE A 58 4.78 15.41 19.56
C PHE A 58 4.26 14.08 20.15
N ALA A 59 3.91 14.08 21.43
CA ALA A 59 3.29 12.91 22.05
C ALA A 59 1.96 12.53 21.39
N VAL A 60 1.15 13.50 20.97
CA VAL A 60 -0.08 13.28 20.20
C VAL A 60 0.25 12.62 18.86
N GLU A 61 1.21 13.17 18.13
CA GLU A 61 1.66 12.62 16.84
C GLU A 61 2.09 11.16 16.99
N GLN A 62 2.94 10.85 17.98
CA GLN A 62 3.42 9.50 18.22
C GLN A 62 2.29 8.51 18.53
N ARG A 63 1.26 8.93 19.27
CA ARG A 63 0.09 8.09 19.54
C ARG A 63 -0.72 7.80 18.27
N VAL A 64 -0.95 8.81 17.44
CA VAL A 64 -1.66 8.63 16.16
C VAL A 64 -0.89 7.71 15.22
N ARG A 65 0.44 7.81 15.18
CA ARG A 65 1.31 6.95 14.38
C ARG A 65 1.35 5.48 14.83
N GLN A 66 0.80 5.15 15.99
CA GLN A 66 0.67 3.74 16.42
C GLN A 66 -0.35 2.96 15.58
N ASN A 67 -1.25 3.64 14.86
CA ASN A 67 -2.13 2.97 13.91
C ASN A 67 -1.34 2.48 12.70
N PRO A 68 -1.37 1.17 12.36
CA PRO A 68 -0.62 0.61 11.24
C PRO A 68 -0.88 1.28 9.89
N PHE A 69 -2.09 1.81 9.68
CA PHE A 69 -2.46 2.51 8.45
C PHE A 69 -1.94 3.94 8.39
N VAL A 70 -1.44 4.51 9.48
CA VAL A 70 -0.87 5.86 9.47
C VAL A 70 0.61 5.81 9.08
N ARG A 71 0.94 6.33 7.90
CA ARG A 71 2.32 6.46 7.42
C ARG A 71 3.04 7.61 8.11
N SER A 72 2.37 8.76 8.20
CA SER A 72 2.85 9.92 8.94
C SER A 72 1.69 10.71 9.51
N ALA A 73 1.95 11.41 10.59
CA ALA A 73 1.01 12.34 11.19
C ALA A 73 1.71 13.68 11.43
N SER A 74 0.96 14.76 11.42
CA SER A 74 1.39 16.08 11.83
C SER A 74 0.33 16.68 12.74
N VAL A 75 0.74 17.32 13.81
CA VAL A 75 -0.19 17.92 14.78
C VAL A 75 0.15 19.39 14.94
N ARG A 76 -0.83 20.26 14.77
CA ARG A 76 -0.65 21.70 14.91
C ARG A 76 -1.80 22.32 15.69
N ARG A 77 -1.52 23.42 16.34
CA ARG A 77 -2.55 24.27 16.94
C ARG A 77 -3.24 25.08 15.85
N ASP A 78 -4.55 25.20 15.95
CA ASP A 78 -5.35 26.05 15.06
C ASP A 78 -5.58 27.44 15.70
N VAL A 79 -5.78 28.44 14.86
CA VAL A 79 -6.05 29.83 15.29
C VAL A 79 -7.40 29.97 16.02
N THR A 80 -8.28 28.99 15.91
CA THR A 80 -9.61 28.93 16.53
C THR A 80 -9.64 28.14 17.84
N ASP A 81 -8.51 28.09 18.57
CA ASP A 81 -8.36 27.37 19.83
C ASP A 81 -8.60 25.86 19.73
N GLY A 82 -8.15 25.26 18.63
CA GLY A 82 -8.27 23.84 18.36
C GLY A 82 -6.94 23.16 18.06
N ILE A 83 -7.02 21.86 17.81
CA ILE A 83 -5.92 21.03 17.31
C ILE A 83 -6.31 20.48 15.94
N VAL A 84 -5.39 20.56 14.99
CA VAL A 84 -5.53 19.91 13.69
C VAL A 84 -4.50 18.78 13.61
N ILE A 85 -5.02 17.59 13.30
CA ILE A 85 -4.22 16.38 13.07
C ILE A 85 -4.31 16.06 11.60
N GLY A 86 -3.22 16.30 10.86
CA GLY A 86 -3.07 15.86 9.48
C GLY A 86 -2.46 14.47 9.44
N VAL A 87 -3.04 13.55 8.66
CA VAL A 87 -2.52 12.20 8.49
C VAL A 87 -2.27 11.90 7.02
N VAL A 88 -1.22 11.13 6.76
CA VAL A 88 -0.98 10.46 5.48
C VAL A 88 -1.10 8.97 5.74
N GLU A 89 -2.02 8.33 5.03
CA GLU A 89 -2.30 6.92 5.22
C GLU A 89 -1.46 6.04 4.30
N ARG A 90 -1.21 4.80 4.74
CA ARG A 90 -0.61 3.74 3.93
C ARG A 90 -1.65 3.14 3.01
N VAL A 91 -1.28 2.95 1.76
CA VAL A 91 -2.13 2.33 0.74
C VAL A 91 -1.64 0.90 0.53
N PRO A 92 -2.49 -0.11 0.74
CA PRO A 92 -2.17 -1.49 0.42
C PRO A 92 -1.85 -1.66 -1.08
N ILE A 93 -0.84 -2.47 -1.40
CA ILE A 93 -0.46 -2.79 -2.79
C ILE A 93 -0.49 -4.30 -3.06
N ALA A 94 -0.41 -5.12 -2.02
CA ALA A 94 -0.47 -6.58 -2.12
C ALA A 94 -1.18 -7.18 -0.93
N GLY A 95 -1.86 -8.32 -1.13
CA GLY A 95 -2.23 -9.26 -0.09
C GLY A 95 -1.05 -10.17 0.26
N LEU A 96 -1.00 -10.68 1.48
CA LEU A 96 -0.07 -11.71 1.92
C LEU A 96 -0.84 -12.78 2.69
N ILE A 97 -0.83 -14.01 2.18
CA ILE A 97 -1.38 -15.18 2.87
C ILE A 97 -0.29 -15.80 3.76
N ALA A 98 -0.53 -15.77 5.06
CA ALA A 98 0.29 -16.44 6.06
C ALA A 98 -0.62 -17.32 6.94
N ASP A 99 -0.62 -17.14 8.29
CA ASP A 99 -1.63 -17.71 9.18
C ASP A 99 -3.06 -17.17 8.89
N ARG A 100 -3.12 -16.01 8.32
CA ARG A 100 -4.32 -15.30 7.82
C ARG A 100 -3.93 -14.32 6.72
N LEU A 101 -4.93 -13.62 6.18
CA LEU A 101 -4.68 -12.54 5.23
C LEU A 101 -4.16 -11.30 5.96
N TYR A 102 -3.06 -10.76 5.44
CA TYR A 102 -2.53 -9.43 5.73
C TYR A 102 -2.46 -8.64 4.43
N PHE A 103 -2.26 -7.33 4.54
CA PHE A 103 -1.86 -6.50 3.42
C PHE A 103 -0.45 -5.98 3.62
N LEU A 104 0.19 -5.64 2.52
CA LEU A 104 1.49 -4.96 2.50
C LEU A 104 1.34 -3.64 1.74
N ASP A 105 1.96 -2.58 2.26
CA ASP A 105 2.17 -1.37 1.47
C ASP A 105 3.45 -1.48 0.63
N ALA A 106 3.73 -0.46 -0.18
CA ALA A 106 4.90 -0.44 -1.06
C ALA A 106 6.26 -0.42 -0.32
N ASP A 107 6.27 -0.03 0.96
CA ASP A 107 7.45 -0.04 1.81
C ASP A 107 7.64 -1.42 2.51
N GLY A 108 6.70 -2.34 2.34
CA GLY A 108 6.68 -3.66 2.98
C GLY A 108 6.18 -3.64 4.43
N VAL A 109 5.44 -2.62 4.81
CA VAL A 109 4.81 -2.56 6.14
C VAL A 109 3.57 -3.44 6.16
N VAL A 110 3.49 -4.30 7.17
CA VAL A 110 2.35 -5.20 7.39
C VAL A 110 1.14 -4.41 7.87
N LEU A 111 0.02 -4.56 7.18
CA LEU A 111 -1.27 -3.95 7.49
C LEU A 111 -2.29 -5.05 7.81
N PRO A 112 -3.15 -4.85 8.82
CA PRO A 112 -4.18 -5.84 9.15
C PRO A 112 -5.31 -5.84 8.11
N ALA A 113 -5.78 -7.03 7.69
CA ALA A 113 -6.90 -7.15 6.76
C ALA A 113 -8.26 -6.82 7.41
N SER A 114 -8.36 -6.97 8.73
CA SER A 114 -9.63 -6.95 9.47
C SER A 114 -10.37 -5.61 9.54
N ARG A 115 -9.84 -4.54 8.93
CA ARG A 115 -10.38 -3.18 9.01
C ARG A 115 -10.93 -2.63 7.70
N SER A 116 -10.85 -3.39 6.62
CA SER A 116 -11.35 -2.85 5.37
C SER A 116 -12.64 -3.57 4.96
N ASP A 117 -13.77 -2.91 5.16
CA ASP A 117 -15.00 -3.19 4.40
C ASP A 117 -14.77 -2.96 2.88
N ARG A 118 -13.57 -2.53 2.52
CA ARG A 118 -13.14 -2.33 1.13
C ARG A 118 -12.51 -3.62 0.63
N MET A 119 -13.11 -4.18 -0.38
CA MET A 119 -12.49 -5.23 -1.17
C MET A 119 -11.41 -4.59 -2.02
N TYR A 120 -10.15 -4.94 -1.76
CA TYR A 120 -9.02 -4.52 -2.59
C TYR A 120 -8.80 -5.59 -3.67
N ASP A 121 -8.83 -5.17 -4.92
CA ASP A 121 -8.40 -5.99 -6.05
C ASP A 121 -6.88 -5.86 -6.20
N LEU A 122 -6.16 -6.68 -5.45
CA LEU A 122 -4.71 -6.64 -5.34
C LEU A 122 -4.11 -8.01 -5.57
N PRO A 123 -2.91 -8.09 -6.18
CA PRO A 123 -2.16 -9.33 -6.26
C PRO A 123 -1.91 -9.91 -4.86
N VAL A 124 -1.92 -11.24 -4.75
CA VAL A 124 -1.71 -11.93 -3.48
C VAL A 124 -0.36 -12.65 -3.50
N ILE A 125 0.43 -12.48 -2.46
CA ILE A 125 1.67 -13.22 -2.22
C ILE A 125 1.34 -14.47 -1.41
N THR A 126 1.77 -15.64 -1.90
CA THR A 126 1.54 -16.95 -1.27
C THR A 126 2.83 -17.76 -1.17
N GLY A 127 2.80 -18.85 -0.40
CA GLY A 127 3.92 -19.80 -0.27
C GLY A 127 5.04 -19.34 0.69
N ALA A 128 5.05 -18.09 1.11
CA ALA A 128 6.06 -17.59 2.03
C ALA A 128 5.85 -18.14 3.45
N ASP A 129 6.93 -18.61 4.07
CA ASP A 129 6.95 -18.81 5.51
C ASP A 129 7.04 -17.45 6.22
N ALA A 130 5.88 -16.94 6.59
CA ALA A 130 5.73 -15.64 7.22
C ALA A 130 4.98 -15.77 8.55
N THR A 131 5.68 -16.30 9.55
CA THR A 131 5.16 -16.45 10.91
C THR A 131 5.44 -15.20 11.75
N GLY A 132 4.60 -14.94 12.75
CA GLY A 132 4.83 -13.86 13.72
C GLY A 132 4.69 -12.45 13.17
N LEU A 133 3.91 -12.25 12.13
CA LEU A 133 3.68 -10.94 11.50
C LEU A 133 3.05 -9.97 12.49
N THR A 134 3.65 -8.79 12.61
CA THR A 134 3.16 -7.72 13.48
C THR A 134 2.72 -6.52 12.64
N PRO A 135 1.42 -6.14 12.66
CA PRO A 135 0.96 -4.95 11.98
C PRO A 135 1.75 -3.69 12.38
N GLY A 136 2.04 -2.85 11.40
CA GLY A 136 2.84 -1.63 11.55
C GLY A 136 4.36 -1.86 11.47
N LYS A 137 4.83 -3.11 11.36
CA LYS A 137 6.25 -3.42 11.19
C LYS A 137 6.58 -3.76 9.74
N ILE A 138 7.81 -3.46 9.34
CA ILE A 138 8.32 -3.82 8.01
C ILE A 138 8.65 -5.32 8.00
N LEU A 139 8.17 -5.99 6.98
CA LEU A 139 8.48 -7.39 6.73
C LEU A 139 9.89 -7.51 6.13
N THR A 140 10.72 -8.37 6.73
CA THR A 140 12.13 -8.53 6.33
C THR A 140 12.43 -9.81 5.56
N THR A 141 11.45 -10.71 5.39
CA THR A 141 11.60 -11.98 4.67
C THR A 141 12.03 -11.72 3.22
N PRO A 142 13.22 -12.19 2.77
CA PRO A 142 13.79 -11.84 1.48
C PRO A 142 12.87 -12.18 0.29
N LEU A 143 12.27 -13.38 0.28
CA LEU A 143 11.38 -13.82 -0.80
C LEU A 143 10.13 -12.95 -0.91
N VAL A 144 9.51 -12.56 0.21
CA VAL A 144 8.36 -11.65 0.19
C VAL A 144 8.76 -10.26 -0.28
N ARG A 145 9.96 -9.80 0.06
CA ARG A 145 10.47 -8.52 -0.46
C ARG A 145 10.71 -8.57 -1.97
N GLU A 146 11.18 -9.70 -2.51
CA GLU A 146 11.32 -9.87 -3.95
C GLU A 146 9.95 -9.91 -4.64
N ALA A 147 8.98 -10.65 -4.12
CA ALA A 147 7.60 -10.64 -4.61
C ALA A 147 6.99 -9.24 -4.57
N LEU A 148 7.18 -8.50 -3.49
CA LEU A 148 6.71 -7.13 -3.37
C LEU A 148 7.41 -6.19 -4.37
N ALA A 149 8.71 -6.40 -4.64
CA ALA A 149 9.44 -5.66 -5.67
C ALA A 149 8.88 -5.93 -7.08
N ILE A 150 8.45 -7.17 -7.38
CA ILE A 150 7.78 -7.51 -8.62
C ILE A 150 6.46 -6.72 -8.73
N ILE A 151 5.61 -6.79 -7.72
CA ILE A 151 4.30 -6.12 -7.70
C ILE A 151 4.45 -4.59 -7.80
N THR A 152 5.36 -4.00 -7.02
CA THR A 152 5.60 -2.55 -7.05
C THR A 152 6.18 -2.09 -8.38
N THR A 153 7.02 -2.91 -9.02
CA THR A 153 7.58 -2.60 -10.33
C THR A 153 6.52 -2.76 -11.41
N ALA A 154 5.69 -3.80 -11.36
CA ALA A 154 4.56 -3.97 -12.28
C ALA A 154 3.63 -2.74 -12.26
N ARG A 155 3.32 -2.21 -11.07
CA ARG A 155 2.53 -0.98 -10.90
C ARG A 155 3.18 0.24 -11.55
N ARG A 156 4.52 0.33 -11.53
CA ARG A 156 5.27 1.43 -12.18
C ARG A 156 5.35 1.28 -13.69
N VAL A 157 5.41 0.05 -14.20
CA VAL A 157 5.39 -0.22 -15.65
C VAL A 157 4.04 0.14 -16.24
N GLY A 158 2.94 -0.28 -15.61
CA GLY A 158 1.59 0.06 -16.05
C GLY A 158 0.51 -0.58 -15.18
N ASP A 159 -0.63 0.12 -15.11
CA ASP A 159 -1.80 -0.35 -14.36
C ASP A 159 -2.37 -1.66 -14.94
N ASP A 160 -2.27 -1.86 -16.26
CA ASP A 160 -2.76 -3.08 -16.92
C ASP A 160 -1.89 -4.28 -16.55
N LEU A 161 -0.57 -4.12 -16.55
CA LEU A 161 0.35 -5.17 -16.09
C LEU A 161 0.12 -5.50 -14.61
N PHE A 162 -0.08 -4.50 -13.77
CA PHE A 162 -0.37 -4.70 -12.36
C PHE A 162 -1.66 -5.50 -12.15
N ARG A 163 -2.76 -5.13 -12.82
CA ARG A 163 -4.04 -5.84 -12.73
C ARG A 163 -3.99 -7.26 -13.32
N ARG A 164 -3.05 -7.51 -14.20
CA ARG A 164 -2.83 -8.83 -14.82
C ARG A 164 -2.24 -9.84 -13.85
N ILE A 165 -1.57 -9.41 -12.79
CA ILE A 165 -1.00 -10.29 -11.78
C ILE A 165 -2.04 -10.55 -10.70
N ALA A 166 -2.53 -11.80 -10.61
CA ALA A 166 -3.43 -12.22 -9.54
C ALA A 166 -2.66 -12.73 -8.31
N GLU A 167 -1.58 -13.47 -8.55
CA GLU A 167 -0.81 -14.10 -7.50
C GLU A 167 0.69 -14.08 -7.81
N VAL A 168 1.49 -13.96 -6.74
CA VAL A 168 2.94 -14.16 -6.74
C VAL A 168 3.24 -15.26 -5.74
N HIS A 169 3.48 -16.47 -6.25
CA HIS A 169 3.83 -17.62 -5.41
C HIS A 169 5.34 -17.66 -5.17
N VAL A 170 5.74 -17.79 -3.90
CA VAL A 170 7.13 -17.91 -3.47
C VAL A 170 7.27 -19.07 -2.52
N ASP A 171 8.12 -20.04 -2.87
CA ASP A 171 8.48 -21.11 -1.94
C ASP A 171 9.99 -21.19 -1.77
N GLY A 172 10.66 -21.23 -0.82
CA GLY A 172 12.12 -21.13 -0.65
C GLY A 172 12.97 -22.10 -1.48
N ALA A 173 12.35 -23.04 -2.18
CA ALA A 173 13.02 -24.11 -2.93
C ALA A 173 12.97 -23.92 -4.45
N HIS A 174 12.06 -23.09 -4.96
CA HIS A 174 11.75 -22.99 -6.38
C HIS A 174 11.70 -21.54 -6.85
N ASP A 175 11.59 -21.39 -8.16
CA ASP A 175 11.42 -20.10 -8.81
C ASP A 175 10.14 -19.38 -8.36
N ILE A 176 10.17 -18.05 -8.40
CA ILE A 176 8.94 -17.25 -8.22
C ILE A 176 8.04 -17.47 -9.43
N ILE A 177 6.78 -17.80 -9.18
CA ILE A 177 5.76 -18.00 -10.19
C ILE A 177 4.69 -16.94 -10.03
N LEU A 178 4.37 -16.22 -11.12
CA LEU A 178 3.23 -15.35 -11.19
C LEU A 178 2.05 -16.12 -11.79
N THR A 179 0.84 -15.85 -11.29
CA THR A 179 -0.39 -16.33 -11.91
C THR A 179 -1.16 -15.13 -12.44
N THR A 180 -1.57 -15.18 -13.71
CA THR A 180 -2.32 -14.08 -14.31
C THR A 180 -3.78 -14.09 -13.89
N SER A 181 -4.41 -12.90 -13.80
CA SER A 181 -5.84 -12.75 -13.50
C SER A 181 -6.73 -13.32 -14.62
N GLU A 182 -6.26 -13.26 -15.87
CA GLU A 182 -6.94 -13.82 -17.00
C GLU A 182 -6.50 -15.27 -17.22
N PHE A 183 -7.44 -16.21 -17.17
CA PHE A 183 -7.25 -17.65 -17.42
C PHE A 183 -6.23 -18.36 -16.51
N GLY A 184 -5.70 -17.70 -15.46
CA GLY A 184 -4.76 -18.31 -14.52
C GLY A 184 -3.48 -18.82 -15.16
N VAL A 185 -2.96 -18.12 -16.18
CA VAL A 185 -1.74 -18.55 -16.88
C VAL A 185 -0.53 -18.42 -15.95
N PRO A 186 0.21 -19.51 -15.69
CA PRO A 186 1.43 -19.45 -14.90
C PRO A 186 2.57 -18.80 -15.70
N VAL A 187 3.27 -17.88 -15.04
CA VAL A 187 4.47 -17.22 -15.55
C VAL A 187 5.63 -17.56 -14.64
N VAL A 188 6.55 -18.39 -15.11
CA VAL A 188 7.78 -18.75 -14.40
C VAL A 188 8.70 -17.53 -14.44
N PHE A 189 8.72 -16.78 -13.36
CA PHE A 189 9.46 -15.52 -13.28
C PHE A 189 10.93 -15.75 -12.91
N GLY A 190 11.20 -16.72 -12.04
CA GLY A 190 12.52 -16.92 -11.45
C GLY A 190 12.92 -15.77 -10.53
N HIS A 191 14.22 -15.46 -10.45
CA HIS A 191 14.77 -14.43 -9.59
C HIS A 191 15.46 -13.32 -10.38
N GLY A 192 15.57 -12.13 -9.77
CA GLY A 192 16.33 -10.99 -10.32
C GLY A 192 15.77 -10.39 -11.60
N ASN A 193 16.46 -9.37 -12.13
CA ASN A 193 16.14 -8.66 -13.38
C ASN A 193 14.67 -8.21 -13.51
N VAL A 194 14.04 -7.84 -12.36
CA VAL A 194 12.59 -7.64 -12.23
C VAL A 194 12.05 -6.69 -13.29
N ALA A 195 12.67 -5.52 -13.45
CA ALA A 195 12.15 -4.49 -14.37
C ALA A 195 12.20 -4.97 -15.84
N SER A 196 13.31 -5.56 -16.27
CA SER A 196 13.49 -6.08 -17.64
C SER A 196 12.49 -7.19 -17.95
N LYS A 197 12.30 -8.15 -17.04
CA LYS A 197 11.35 -9.26 -17.20
C LYS A 197 9.90 -8.75 -17.30
N LEU A 198 9.52 -7.78 -16.47
CA LEU A 198 8.17 -7.22 -16.50
C LEU A 198 7.89 -6.42 -17.78
N VAL A 199 8.85 -5.64 -18.26
CA VAL A 199 8.72 -4.93 -19.53
C VAL A 199 8.58 -5.91 -20.70
N ARG A 200 9.36 -6.99 -20.71
CA ARG A 200 9.23 -8.04 -21.73
C ARG A 200 7.89 -8.76 -21.67
N LEU A 201 7.41 -9.07 -20.44
CA LEU A 201 6.12 -9.69 -20.25
C LEU A 201 4.99 -8.78 -20.77
N ASP A 202 5.05 -7.50 -20.45
CA ASP A 202 4.05 -6.53 -20.90
C ASP A 202 4.04 -6.38 -22.43
N GLY A 203 5.21 -6.25 -23.04
CA GLY A 203 5.34 -6.20 -24.51
C GLY A 203 4.81 -7.49 -25.17
N PHE A 204 5.20 -8.67 -24.68
CA PHE A 204 4.71 -9.94 -25.19
C PHE A 204 3.17 -10.05 -25.05
N TRP A 205 2.63 -9.63 -23.92
CA TRP A 205 1.19 -9.68 -23.71
C TRP A 205 0.44 -8.79 -24.68
N ASN A 206 0.90 -7.55 -24.84
CA ASN A 206 0.23 -6.58 -25.71
C ASN A 206 0.37 -6.94 -27.20
N ASP A 207 1.55 -7.43 -27.63
CA ASP A 207 1.84 -7.68 -29.04
C ASP A 207 1.33 -9.04 -29.53
N VAL A 208 1.29 -10.04 -28.64
CA VAL A 208 0.99 -11.42 -29.01
C VAL A 208 -0.29 -11.91 -28.35
N VAL A 209 -0.35 -11.89 -27.00
CA VAL A 209 -1.42 -12.55 -26.27
C VAL A 209 -2.78 -11.91 -26.50
N LEU A 210 -2.86 -10.58 -26.58
CA LEU A 210 -4.12 -9.89 -26.85
C LEU A 210 -4.69 -10.20 -28.25
N ARG A 211 -3.83 -10.65 -29.20
CA ARG A 211 -4.27 -11.04 -30.56
C ARG A 211 -4.64 -12.52 -30.64
N THR A 212 -3.90 -13.36 -29.91
CA THR A 212 -4.04 -14.82 -29.98
C THR A 212 -5.03 -15.37 -28.97
N GLY A 213 -5.20 -14.67 -27.84
CA GLY A 213 -6.03 -15.07 -26.71
C GLY A 213 -5.23 -15.80 -25.61
N ALA A 214 -5.35 -15.30 -24.38
CA ALA A 214 -4.66 -15.86 -23.22
C ALA A 214 -5.12 -17.29 -22.87
N HIS A 215 -6.32 -17.71 -23.29
CA HIS A 215 -6.85 -19.06 -23.06
C HIS A 215 -6.02 -20.15 -23.75
N ALA A 216 -5.34 -19.81 -24.85
CA ALA A 216 -4.46 -20.72 -25.58
C ALA A 216 -3.10 -20.93 -24.92
N LEU A 217 -2.67 -20.05 -23.98
CA LEU A 217 -1.41 -20.19 -23.28
C LEU A 217 -1.47 -21.31 -22.24
N GLN A 218 -0.42 -22.14 -22.21
CA GLN A 218 -0.21 -23.12 -21.14
C GLN A 218 0.70 -22.54 -20.05
N TYR A 219 1.81 -21.90 -20.42
CA TYR A 219 2.68 -21.17 -19.51
C TYR A 219 3.56 -20.16 -20.27
N VAL A 220 4.17 -19.24 -19.53
CA VAL A 220 5.20 -18.32 -19.97
C VAL A 220 6.44 -18.50 -19.09
N ASP A 221 7.65 -18.48 -19.65
CA ASP A 221 8.91 -18.56 -18.90
C ASP A 221 9.79 -17.33 -19.21
N LEU A 222 10.15 -16.58 -18.17
CA LEU A 222 10.93 -15.35 -18.22
C LEU A 222 12.35 -15.52 -17.66
N ARG A 223 12.77 -16.74 -17.31
CA ARG A 223 14.09 -16.99 -16.71
C ARG A 223 15.23 -16.77 -17.69
N TYR A 224 14.97 -16.90 -18.98
CA TYR A 224 15.97 -16.71 -20.03
C TYR A 224 16.18 -15.23 -20.32
N ASP A 225 17.46 -14.84 -20.45
CA ASP A 225 17.80 -13.46 -20.77
C ASP A 225 17.32 -13.10 -22.19
N ASP A 226 16.72 -11.91 -22.32
CA ASP A 226 16.23 -11.32 -23.57
C ASP A 226 15.21 -12.15 -24.36
N GLN A 227 14.62 -13.18 -23.75
CA GLN A 227 13.63 -14.05 -24.38
C GLN A 227 12.37 -14.18 -23.51
N VAL A 228 11.23 -14.41 -24.18
CA VAL A 228 9.99 -14.88 -23.58
C VAL A 228 9.73 -16.26 -24.18
N VAL A 229 9.91 -17.31 -23.40
CA VAL A 229 9.63 -18.67 -23.83
C VAL A 229 8.19 -19.01 -23.46
N VAL A 230 7.42 -19.53 -24.42
CA VAL A 230 6.01 -19.82 -24.21
C VAL A 230 5.66 -21.23 -24.67
N ARG A 231 4.64 -21.78 -24.04
CA ARG A 231 4.00 -23.01 -24.50
C ARG A 231 2.52 -22.76 -24.71
N TRP A 232 2.03 -23.14 -25.89
CA TRP A 232 0.63 -23.09 -26.25
C TRP A 232 -0.05 -24.42 -25.96
N LYS A 233 -1.33 -24.40 -25.62
CA LYS A 233 -2.14 -25.61 -25.38
C LYS A 233 -2.46 -26.35 -26.69
N TYR A 234 -2.58 -25.58 -27.77
CA TYR A 234 -2.90 -26.07 -29.10
C TYR A 234 -1.90 -25.47 -30.10
N ASP A 235 -1.79 -26.11 -31.27
CA ASP A 235 -1.03 -25.53 -32.38
C ASP A 235 -1.86 -24.38 -33.00
N VAL A 236 -1.65 -23.17 -32.49
CA VAL A 236 -2.40 -21.96 -32.89
C VAL A 236 -2.23 -21.66 -34.38
N ALA A 237 -1.15 -22.12 -35.01
CA ALA A 237 -0.92 -21.98 -36.45
C ALA A 237 -1.93 -22.83 -37.27
N ALA A 238 -2.33 -23.98 -36.74
CA ALA A 238 -3.28 -24.86 -37.44
C ALA A 238 -4.73 -24.33 -37.40
N GLU A 239 -5.06 -23.51 -36.43
CA GLU A 239 -6.44 -22.98 -36.29
C GLU A 239 -6.67 -21.69 -37.11
N GLN A 240 -5.60 -20.94 -37.42
CA GLN A 240 -5.68 -19.77 -38.30
C GLN A 240 -5.76 -20.13 -39.80
N ASP A 241 -5.32 -21.33 -40.21
CA ASP A 241 -5.39 -21.85 -41.58
C ASP A 241 -6.66 -22.72 -41.83
N ALA A 242 -7.53 -22.91 -40.84
CA ALA A 242 -8.77 -23.65 -41.05
C ALA A 242 -9.72 -22.83 -41.94
N PRO A 243 -10.12 -23.33 -43.15
CA PRO A 243 -11.00 -22.56 -43.99
C PRO A 243 -12.36 -22.38 -43.31
N HIS A 244 -12.80 -21.13 -43.23
CA HIS A 244 -14.14 -20.78 -42.77
C HIS A 244 -15.15 -21.58 -43.61
N ALA A 245 -15.80 -22.58 -43.02
CA ALA A 245 -16.90 -23.26 -43.63
C ALA A 245 -18.01 -22.25 -43.92
N PRO A 246 -18.51 -22.15 -45.15
CA PRO A 246 -19.58 -21.23 -45.48
C PRO A 246 -20.85 -21.63 -44.70
N ALA A 247 -21.44 -20.65 -44.00
CA ALA A 247 -22.72 -20.81 -43.34
C ALA A 247 -23.78 -21.15 -44.37
N SER A 248 -24.37 -22.29 -44.23
CA SER A 248 -25.54 -22.79 -44.99
C SER A 248 -26.85 -22.25 -44.42
#